data_66e50441e322814625d8efd8cdedadd1
#
_entry.id   66e50441e322814625d8efd8cdedadd1
#
_cell.length_a   1.000
_cell.length_b   1.000
_cell.length_c   1.000
_cell.angle_alpha   90.00
_cell.angle_beta   90.00
_cell.angle_gamma   90.00
#
_symmetry.space_group_name_H-M   'P 1'
#
loop_
_entity.id
_entity.type
_entity.pdbx_description
1 polymer ?
#
loop_
_entity_poly.entity_id
_entity_poly.type
_entity_poly.pdbx_seq_one_letter_code
_entity_poly.pdbx_strand_id
1 'polypeptide(L)'
;MSNSPPEAPGNTEREGTRKGQGQAYPFQIPLRAMIPQKIDNMLVAGKSIAVSHTAAAAYRVHSFEWSAGAAAGVTAAFSLEKGIFPYELVDELPSREPNLEVLQLRLQQNANPIAFPGTSIFNSSWQNWK
;
A
#
# COMPACT_ATOMS: atom_id res chain seq x y z
N MET A 1 -9.66 -23.74 26.03
CA MET A 1 -8.26 -23.87 25.54
C MET A 1 -8.29 -23.52 24.06
N SER A 2 -7.61 -22.45 23.63
CA SER A 2 -7.59 -22.09 22.22
C SER A 2 -6.60 -23.02 21.49
N ASN A 3 -7.10 -23.87 20.60
CA ASN A 3 -6.29 -24.69 19.70
C ASN A 3 -5.72 -23.87 18.53
N SER A 4 -5.04 -22.78 18.83
CA SER A 4 -4.28 -22.09 17.80
C SER A 4 -3.03 -22.92 17.48
N PRO A 5 -2.72 -23.17 16.20
CA PRO A 5 -1.48 -23.84 15.85
C PRO A 5 -0.27 -23.04 16.37
N PRO A 6 0.82 -23.70 16.72
CA PRO A 6 2.02 -23.03 17.18
C PRO A 6 2.50 -22.04 16.11
N GLU A 7 2.86 -20.84 16.52
CA GLU A 7 3.33 -19.80 15.62
C GLU A 7 4.71 -20.16 15.08
N ALA A 8 4.94 -19.87 13.81
CA ALA A 8 6.23 -20.09 13.20
C ALA A 8 7.29 -19.19 13.87
N PRO A 9 8.50 -19.72 14.17
CA PRO A 9 9.59 -18.94 14.73
C PRO A 9 9.88 -17.70 13.88
N GLY A 10 9.96 -16.54 14.51
CA GLY A 10 10.29 -15.27 13.86
C GLY A 10 9.10 -14.48 13.31
N ASN A 11 7.86 -14.94 13.48
CA ASN A 11 6.69 -14.16 13.12
C ASN A 11 6.16 -13.36 14.31
N THR A 12 6.84 -12.25 14.62
CA THR A 12 6.49 -11.36 15.73
C THR A 12 5.13 -10.67 15.58
N GLU A 13 4.56 -10.60 14.38
CA GLU A 13 3.23 -10.04 14.13
C GLU A 13 2.12 -10.84 14.83
N ARG A 14 2.40 -12.08 15.19
CA ARG A 14 1.46 -12.97 15.88
C ARG A 14 1.69 -13.06 17.38
N GLU A 15 2.77 -12.48 17.87
CA GLU A 15 3.05 -12.42 19.31
C GLU A 15 2.13 -11.40 19.97
N GLY A 16 1.54 -11.78 21.08
CA GLY A 16 0.67 -10.93 21.89
C GLY A 16 -0.82 -11.18 21.75
N THR A 17 -1.59 -10.37 22.45
CA THR A 17 -3.06 -10.50 22.52
C THR A 17 -3.69 -9.94 21.25
N ARG A 18 -4.28 -10.79 20.44
CA ARG A 18 -5.08 -10.40 19.28
C ARG A 18 -6.40 -9.76 19.73
N LYS A 19 -6.32 -8.51 20.15
CA LYS A 19 -7.51 -7.71 20.35
C LYS A 19 -7.78 -7.04 19.01
N GLY A 20 -8.87 -7.41 18.35
CA GLY A 20 -9.31 -6.81 17.10
C GLY A 20 -9.77 -5.35 17.22
N GLN A 21 -9.26 -4.65 18.23
CA GLN A 21 -9.56 -3.27 18.54
C GLN A 21 -8.24 -2.52 18.68
N GLY A 22 -7.95 -1.72 17.70
CA GLY A 22 -6.80 -0.82 17.70
C GLY A 22 -7.05 0.27 16.67
N GLN A 23 -6.52 1.45 16.91
CA GLN A 23 -6.51 2.53 15.95
C GLN A 23 -5.35 2.30 14.97
N ALA A 24 -5.64 2.43 13.68
CA ALA A 24 -4.59 2.49 12.68
C ALA A 24 -3.98 3.90 12.69
N TYR A 25 -2.66 3.95 12.69
CA TYR A 25 -1.94 5.20 12.43
C TYR A 25 -1.97 5.52 10.94
N PRO A 26 -1.67 6.78 10.54
CA PRO A 26 -1.53 7.14 9.14
C PRO A 26 -0.53 6.23 8.44
N PHE A 27 -0.89 5.73 7.27
CA PHE A 27 -0.01 4.87 6.48
C PHE A 27 -0.18 5.16 4.98
N GLN A 28 0.80 4.74 4.21
CA GLN A 28 0.81 4.80 2.75
C GLN A 28 0.77 3.38 2.19
N ILE A 29 0.08 3.21 1.06
CA ILE A 29 0.06 1.94 0.34
C ILE A 29 1.14 2.02 -0.74
N PRO A 30 2.17 1.16 -0.70
CA PRO A 30 3.19 1.16 -1.72
C PRO A 30 2.64 0.60 -3.04
N LEU A 31 2.97 1.24 -4.16
CA LEU A 31 2.55 0.79 -5.48
C LEU A 31 2.95 -0.68 -5.77
N ARG A 32 4.10 -1.10 -5.26
CA ARG A 32 4.57 -2.49 -5.38
C ARG A 32 3.59 -3.53 -4.85
N ALA A 33 2.78 -3.18 -3.86
CA ALA A 33 1.77 -4.10 -3.31
C ALA A 33 0.65 -4.43 -4.32
N MET A 34 0.51 -3.63 -5.37
CA MET A 34 -0.46 -3.80 -6.43
C MET A 34 0.09 -4.50 -7.67
N ILE A 35 1.41 -4.73 -7.74
CA ILE A 35 2.09 -5.27 -8.93
C ILE A 35 2.44 -6.74 -8.69
N PRO A 36 1.86 -7.68 -9.45
CA PRO A 36 2.23 -9.10 -9.37
C PRO A 36 3.69 -9.33 -9.78
N GLN A 37 4.34 -10.30 -9.16
CA GLN A 37 5.75 -10.61 -9.45
C GLN A 37 6.00 -11.33 -10.77
N LYS A 38 4.98 -11.98 -11.33
CA LYS A 38 5.13 -12.87 -12.49
C LYS A 38 4.22 -12.54 -13.66
N ILE A 39 3.44 -11.48 -13.56
CA ILE A 39 2.51 -11.05 -14.60
C ILE A 39 2.72 -9.56 -14.83
N ASP A 40 3.25 -9.22 -15.99
CA ASP A 40 3.75 -7.87 -16.27
C ASP A 40 2.63 -6.85 -16.59
N ASN A 41 1.55 -7.31 -17.20
CA ASN A 41 0.46 -6.45 -17.69
C ASN A 41 -0.78 -6.47 -16.77
N MET A 42 -0.58 -6.68 -15.48
CA MET A 42 -1.66 -6.78 -14.50
C MET A 42 -1.39 -5.88 -13.30
N LEU A 43 -2.46 -5.32 -12.77
CA LEU A 43 -2.49 -4.65 -11.46
C LEU A 43 -3.55 -5.30 -10.57
N VAL A 44 -3.27 -5.35 -9.30
CA VAL A 44 -4.18 -5.88 -8.29
C VAL A 44 -4.65 -4.74 -7.40
N ALA A 45 -5.93 -4.69 -7.10
CA ALA A 45 -6.53 -3.70 -6.23
C ALA A 45 -7.47 -4.32 -5.20
N GLY A 46 -8.11 -3.51 -4.39
CA GLY A 46 -9.04 -3.98 -3.37
C GLY A 46 -8.33 -4.80 -2.30
N LYS A 47 -9.02 -5.79 -1.76
CA LYS A 47 -8.52 -6.64 -0.67
C LYS A 47 -7.42 -7.62 -1.06
N SER A 48 -7.10 -7.71 -2.35
CA SER A 48 -6.17 -8.70 -2.90
C SER A 48 -4.74 -8.20 -3.06
N ILE A 49 -4.44 -6.96 -2.69
CA ILE A 49 -3.07 -6.44 -2.73
C ILE A 49 -2.16 -7.20 -1.74
N ALA A 50 -0.86 -7.19 -2.02
CA ALA A 50 0.13 -7.86 -1.17
C ALA A 50 0.36 -7.06 0.12
N VAL A 51 -0.14 -7.57 1.23
CA VAL A 51 0.00 -6.96 2.56
C VAL A 51 0.31 -8.01 3.62
N SER A 52 1.01 -7.60 4.67
CA SER A 52 1.19 -8.43 5.86
C SER A 52 -0.12 -8.58 6.64
N HIS A 53 -0.16 -9.50 7.59
CA HIS A 53 -1.31 -9.67 8.48
C HIS A 53 -1.68 -8.37 9.21
N THR A 54 -0.70 -7.67 9.75
CA THR A 54 -0.91 -6.40 10.48
C THR A 54 -1.39 -5.29 9.54
N ALA A 55 -0.77 -5.16 8.37
CA ALA A 55 -1.19 -4.19 7.36
C ALA A 55 -2.60 -4.49 6.84
N ALA A 56 -2.97 -5.76 6.66
CA ALA A 56 -4.31 -6.15 6.26
C ALA A 56 -5.38 -5.71 7.27
N ALA A 57 -5.09 -5.78 8.56
CA ALA A 57 -5.99 -5.33 9.62
C ALA A 57 -6.29 -3.83 9.54
N ALA A 58 -5.31 -3.02 9.12
CA ALA A 58 -5.47 -1.58 8.93
C ALA A 58 -6.09 -1.22 7.56
N TYR A 59 -5.70 -1.94 6.51
CA TYR A 59 -5.99 -1.61 5.12
C TYR A 59 -7.39 -2.07 4.65
N ARG A 60 -7.91 -3.21 5.13
CA ARG A 60 -9.13 -3.83 4.61
C ARG A 60 -10.41 -3.11 5.02
N VAL A 61 -10.47 -1.81 4.76
CA VAL A 61 -11.60 -0.92 4.98
C VAL A 61 -12.00 -0.28 3.66
N HIS A 62 -13.28 -0.10 3.41
CA HIS A 62 -13.79 0.35 2.11
C HIS A 62 -13.20 1.67 1.61
N SER A 63 -12.93 2.62 2.49
CA SER A 63 -12.33 3.91 2.11
C SER A 63 -10.92 3.75 1.52
N PHE A 64 -10.11 2.89 2.10
CA PHE A 64 -8.76 2.62 1.61
C PHE A 64 -8.78 1.77 0.34
N GLU A 65 -9.70 0.83 0.26
CA GLU A 65 -9.89 0.02 -0.95
C GLU A 65 -10.33 0.88 -2.14
N TRP A 66 -11.17 1.88 -1.91
CA TRP A 66 -11.56 2.85 -2.93
C TRP A 66 -10.35 3.61 -3.47
N SER A 67 -9.53 4.17 -2.58
CA SER A 67 -8.32 4.90 -2.96
C SER A 67 -7.32 4.01 -3.71
N ALA A 68 -7.13 2.77 -3.26
CA ALA A 68 -6.27 1.80 -3.93
C ALA A 68 -6.81 1.43 -5.32
N GLY A 69 -8.12 1.26 -5.45
CA GLY A 69 -8.77 1.00 -6.73
C GLY A 69 -8.59 2.17 -7.71
N ALA A 70 -8.78 3.40 -7.26
CA ALA A 70 -8.53 4.60 -8.05
C ALA A 70 -7.06 4.70 -8.47
N ALA A 71 -6.12 4.43 -7.55
CA ALA A 71 -4.70 4.41 -7.86
C ALA A 71 -4.34 3.35 -8.90
N ALA A 72 -4.89 2.15 -8.79
CA ALA A 72 -4.67 1.09 -9.77
C ALA A 72 -5.20 1.49 -11.16
N GLY A 73 -6.40 2.07 -11.23
CA GLY A 73 -6.98 2.55 -12.49
C GLY A 73 -6.15 3.64 -13.16
N VAL A 74 -5.72 4.65 -12.40
CA VAL A 74 -4.84 5.71 -12.91
C VAL A 74 -3.49 5.16 -13.36
N THR A 75 -2.92 4.22 -12.60
CA THR A 75 -1.65 3.56 -12.97
C THR A 75 -1.79 2.77 -14.25
N ALA A 76 -2.88 2.02 -14.42
CA ALA A 76 -3.14 1.27 -15.65
C ALA A 76 -3.24 2.20 -16.86
N ALA A 77 -4.01 3.27 -16.76
CA ALA A 77 -4.14 4.27 -17.83
C ALA A 77 -2.79 4.91 -18.16
N PHE A 78 -2.03 5.29 -17.15
CA PHE A 78 -0.70 5.88 -17.32
C PHE A 78 0.26 4.92 -18.02
N SER A 79 0.29 3.65 -17.61
CA SER A 79 1.13 2.62 -18.21
C SER A 79 0.80 2.41 -19.69
N LEU A 80 -0.48 2.37 -20.05
CA LEU A 80 -0.92 2.28 -21.43
C LEU A 80 -0.53 3.51 -22.26
N GLU A 81 -0.70 4.71 -21.73
CA GLU A 81 -0.32 5.95 -22.41
C GLU A 81 1.18 6.04 -22.66
N LYS A 82 1.99 5.58 -21.72
CA LYS A 82 3.46 5.58 -21.82
C LYS A 82 4.02 4.38 -22.57
N GLY A 83 3.22 3.34 -22.80
CA GLY A 83 3.68 2.09 -23.42
C GLY A 83 4.67 1.32 -22.53
N ILE A 84 4.50 1.37 -21.21
CA ILE A 84 5.33 0.69 -20.22
C ILE A 84 4.50 -0.30 -19.41
N PHE A 85 5.16 -1.29 -18.83
CA PHE A 85 4.53 -2.18 -17.84
C PHE A 85 4.52 -1.55 -16.44
N PRO A 86 3.53 -1.88 -15.60
CA PRO A 86 3.47 -1.35 -14.24
C PRO A 86 4.73 -1.56 -13.39
N TYR A 87 5.44 -2.68 -13.56
CA TYR A 87 6.67 -2.95 -12.79
C TYR A 87 7.80 -1.98 -13.11
N GLU A 88 7.87 -1.46 -14.36
CA GLU A 88 8.88 -0.48 -14.80
C GLU A 88 8.75 0.88 -14.08
N LEU A 89 7.68 1.07 -13.30
CA LEU A 89 7.51 2.24 -12.44
C LEU A 89 8.26 2.13 -11.10
N VAL A 90 8.73 0.93 -10.75
CA VAL A 90 9.26 0.65 -9.40
C VAL A 90 10.47 -0.27 -9.39
N ASP A 91 10.99 -0.67 -10.54
CA ASP A 91 12.09 -1.64 -10.66
C ASP A 91 13.45 -1.07 -10.28
N GLU A 92 13.65 0.23 -10.49
CA GLU A 92 14.89 0.93 -10.13
C GLU A 92 14.94 1.40 -8.66
N LEU A 93 13.85 1.28 -7.91
CA LEU A 93 13.83 1.72 -6.51
C LEU A 93 14.92 1.01 -5.67
N PRO A 94 15.67 1.73 -4.82
CA PRO A 94 15.42 3.11 -4.32
C PRO A 94 15.97 4.24 -5.19
N SER A 95 16.51 3.96 -6.37
CA SER A 95 16.91 5.00 -7.31
C SER A 95 15.70 5.82 -7.78
N ARG A 96 15.98 7.00 -8.34
CA ARG A 96 14.92 7.89 -8.80
C ARG A 96 14.18 7.29 -10.00
N GLU A 97 12.85 7.33 -9.93
CA GLU A 97 11.92 6.85 -10.95
C GLU A 97 11.11 8.02 -11.55
N PRO A 98 11.56 8.63 -12.65
CA PRO A 98 10.87 9.81 -13.21
C PRO A 98 9.40 9.55 -13.59
N ASN A 99 9.09 8.37 -14.14
CA ASN A 99 7.72 8.01 -14.49
C ASN A 99 6.84 7.82 -13.25
N LEU A 100 7.38 7.30 -12.15
CA LEU A 100 6.68 7.19 -10.88
C LEU A 100 6.34 8.58 -10.31
N GLU A 101 7.28 9.53 -10.39
CA GLU A 101 7.04 10.91 -9.93
C GLU A 101 5.90 11.56 -10.73
N VAL A 102 5.86 11.38 -12.04
CA VAL A 102 4.79 11.89 -12.90
C VAL A 102 3.45 11.21 -12.58
N LEU A 103 3.45 9.89 -12.34
CA LEU A 103 2.26 9.17 -11.91
C LEU A 103 1.74 9.69 -10.56
N GLN A 104 2.62 9.91 -9.59
CA GLN A 104 2.26 10.44 -8.28
C GLN A 104 1.62 11.83 -8.39
N LEU A 105 2.16 12.70 -9.24
CA LEU A 105 1.56 14.01 -9.52
C LEU A 105 0.16 13.86 -10.15
N ARG A 106 -0.02 12.94 -11.09
CA ARG A 106 -1.33 12.66 -11.71
C ARG A 106 -2.34 12.15 -10.68
N LEU A 107 -1.93 11.28 -9.76
CA LEU A 107 -2.79 10.81 -8.67
C LEU A 107 -3.27 11.97 -7.79
N GLN A 108 -2.39 12.86 -7.40
CA GLN A 108 -2.76 14.05 -6.62
C GLN A 108 -3.72 14.97 -7.37
N GLN A 109 -3.50 15.19 -8.67
CA GLN A 109 -4.40 15.99 -9.52
C GLN A 109 -5.79 15.35 -9.66
N ASN A 110 -5.90 14.04 -9.54
CA ASN A 110 -7.16 13.29 -9.56
C ASN A 110 -7.74 13.05 -8.15
N ALA A 111 -7.40 13.88 -7.18
CA ALA A 111 -7.88 13.81 -5.80
C ALA A 111 -7.58 12.48 -5.10
N ASN A 112 -6.53 11.78 -5.53
CA ASN A 112 -6.03 10.58 -4.87
C ASN A 112 -4.70 10.90 -4.19
N PRO A 113 -4.72 11.28 -2.89
CA PRO A 113 -3.52 11.74 -2.19
C PRO A 113 -2.51 10.61 -2.03
N ILE A 114 -1.23 10.93 -2.17
CA ILE A 114 -0.12 9.99 -2.00
C ILE A 114 0.50 10.05 -0.60
N ALA A 115 0.11 11.03 0.21
CA ALA A 115 0.60 11.24 1.58
C ALA A 115 -0.44 11.98 2.41
N PHE A 116 -0.31 11.88 3.73
CA PHE A 116 -1.10 12.69 4.64
C PHE A 116 -0.63 14.14 4.63
N PRO A 117 -1.53 15.12 4.50
CA PRO A 117 -1.16 16.53 4.51
C PRO A 117 -0.47 16.91 5.83
N GLY A 118 0.68 17.57 5.72
CA GLY A 118 1.42 18.06 6.89
C GLY A 118 2.00 17.00 7.81
N THR A 119 1.91 15.73 7.46
CA THR A 119 2.40 14.62 8.29
C THR A 119 3.31 13.72 7.48
N SER A 120 4.48 13.40 8.03
CA SER A 120 5.37 12.38 7.49
C SER A 120 5.34 11.13 8.36
N ILE A 121 5.26 9.97 7.74
CA ILE A 121 5.37 8.68 8.44
C ILE A 121 6.77 8.45 9.04
N PHE A 122 7.76 9.25 8.62
CA PHE A 122 9.15 9.19 9.10
C PHE A 122 9.43 10.13 10.26
N ASN A 123 8.49 10.95 10.68
CA ASN A 123 8.62 11.80 11.85
C ASN A 123 7.76 11.28 13.00
N SER A 124 8.10 11.65 14.23
CA SER A 124 7.41 11.21 15.44
C SER A 124 6.08 11.95 15.70
N SER A 125 5.65 12.85 14.82
CA SER A 125 4.43 13.65 15.04
C SER A 125 3.16 12.80 15.12
N TRP A 126 3.14 11.64 14.45
CA TRP A 126 2.04 10.69 14.52
C TRP A 126 1.86 10.05 15.92
N GLN A 127 2.91 10.04 16.74
CA GLN A 127 2.85 9.50 18.11
C GLN A 127 1.93 10.32 19.02
N ASN A 128 1.66 11.56 18.65
CA ASN A 128 0.77 12.46 19.38
C ASN A 128 -0.71 12.32 18.99
N TRP A 129 -1.02 11.45 18.03
CA TRP A 129 -2.37 11.18 17.56
C TRP A 129 -3.03 10.08 18.41
N LYS A 130 -3.27 10.38 19.67
CA LYS A 130 -3.95 9.48 20.61
C LYS A 130 -5.38 9.92 20.85
#